data_d0f22f7f47ceb5af24e5e16f6c31060a
#
_entry.id   d0f22f7f47ceb5af24e5e16f6c31060a
#
_cell.length_a   1.000
_cell.length_b   1.000
_cell.length_c   1.000
_cell.angle_alpha   90.00
_cell.angle_beta   90.00
_cell.angle_gamma   90.00
#
_symmetry.space_group_name_H-M   'P 1'
#
loop_
_entity.id
_entity.type
_entity.pdbx_description
1 polymer ?
#
loop_
_entity_poly.entity_id
_entity_poly.type
_entity_poly.pdbx_seq_one_letter_code
_entity_poly.pdbx_strand_id
1 'polypeptide(L)'
;MVVCILKAFIEWLSLPLGDYETSRLAYEIERKDLGLSGGKQDQYAAAFGGFNYMEFLKEDLVIVNPLKIKRWIVDELEASIVLYFTGASRSSAKIINEQKENTSKGNSEAIEAMHQIKQSAVDMKLALLKGDMHAFAEILGKGWVNKKKMQMPFPIP
;
A
#
# COMPACT_ATOMS: atom_id res chain seq x y z
N MET A 1 -12.16 -6.41 0.14
CA MET A 1 -13.54 -6.98 0.14
C MET A 1 -14.56 -5.98 -0.40
N VAL A 2 -14.67 -4.75 0.13
CA VAL A 2 -15.67 -3.75 -0.32
C VAL A 2 -15.58 -3.46 -1.81
N VAL A 3 -14.37 -3.28 -2.36
CA VAL A 3 -14.16 -3.07 -3.81
C VAL A 3 -14.79 -4.19 -4.67
N CYS A 4 -14.63 -5.46 -4.27
CA CYS A 4 -15.22 -6.57 -5.03
C CYS A 4 -16.76 -6.53 -5.03
N ILE A 5 -17.36 -6.17 -3.89
CA ILE A 5 -18.81 -6.02 -3.77
C ILE A 5 -19.30 -4.86 -4.66
N LEU A 6 -18.61 -3.72 -4.60
CA LEU A 6 -18.94 -2.57 -5.44
C LEU A 6 -18.81 -2.90 -6.92
N LYS A 7 -17.74 -3.58 -7.35
CA LYS A 7 -17.56 -4.00 -8.75
C LYS A 7 -18.69 -4.94 -9.20
N ALA A 8 -19.13 -5.87 -8.34
CA ALA A 8 -20.25 -6.74 -8.66
C ALA A 8 -21.57 -5.95 -8.88
N PHE A 9 -21.87 -4.95 -8.04
CA PHE A 9 -23.02 -4.09 -8.24
C PHE A 9 -22.90 -3.18 -9.46
N ILE A 10 -21.70 -2.65 -9.73
CA ILE A 10 -21.42 -1.82 -10.90
C ILE A 10 -21.73 -2.61 -12.17
N GLU A 11 -21.23 -3.84 -12.29
CA GLU A 11 -21.50 -4.72 -13.43
C GLU A 11 -22.99 -5.10 -13.52
N TRP A 12 -23.57 -5.55 -12.41
CA TRP A 12 -24.96 -6.00 -12.38
C TRP A 12 -25.95 -4.90 -12.76
N LEU A 13 -25.72 -3.67 -12.27
CA LEU A 13 -26.62 -2.53 -12.47
C LEU A 13 -26.19 -1.61 -13.62
N SER A 14 -25.09 -1.95 -14.31
CA SER A 14 -24.49 -1.14 -15.38
C SER A 14 -24.23 0.30 -14.95
N LEU A 15 -23.66 0.49 -13.75
CA LEU A 15 -23.40 1.82 -13.20
C LEU A 15 -22.17 2.46 -13.89
N PRO A 16 -22.21 3.77 -14.22
CA PRO A 16 -21.11 4.46 -14.89
C PRO A 16 -20.01 4.89 -13.90
N LEU A 17 -19.47 3.94 -13.12
CA LEU A 17 -18.41 4.19 -12.14
C LEU A 17 -17.11 3.53 -12.60
N GLY A 18 -16.07 4.34 -12.76
CA GLY A 18 -14.72 3.88 -13.08
C GLY A 18 -13.92 3.44 -11.84
N ASP A 19 -12.64 3.12 -12.06
CA ASP A 19 -11.78 2.61 -10.99
C ASP A 19 -11.51 3.65 -9.90
N TYR A 20 -11.38 4.93 -10.26
CA TYR A 20 -11.20 6.03 -9.30
C TYR A 20 -12.42 6.21 -8.40
N GLU A 21 -13.63 6.26 -8.98
CA GLU A 21 -14.87 6.40 -8.24
C GLU A 21 -15.11 5.20 -7.34
N THR A 22 -14.86 3.99 -7.85
CA THR A 22 -14.97 2.74 -7.07
C THR A 22 -14.02 2.73 -5.89
N SER A 23 -12.76 3.15 -6.09
CA SER A 23 -11.75 3.23 -5.02
C SER A 23 -12.14 4.23 -3.94
N ARG A 24 -12.61 5.42 -4.37
CA ARG A 24 -13.06 6.48 -3.46
C ARG A 24 -14.28 6.05 -2.65
N LEU A 25 -15.27 5.47 -3.30
CA LEU A 25 -16.48 4.98 -2.64
C LEU A 25 -16.14 3.87 -1.63
N ALA A 26 -15.27 2.91 -2.00
CA ALA A 26 -14.81 1.87 -1.08
C ALA A 26 -14.09 2.45 0.13
N TYR A 27 -13.25 3.48 -0.06
CA TYR A 27 -12.58 4.18 1.02
C TYR A 27 -13.59 4.90 1.94
N GLU A 28 -14.58 5.58 1.38
CA GLU A 28 -15.61 6.28 2.15
C GLU A 28 -16.40 5.29 3.02
N ILE A 29 -16.87 4.20 2.45
CA ILE A 29 -17.57 3.14 3.19
C ILE A 29 -16.70 2.59 4.33
N GLU A 30 -15.44 2.19 4.04
CA GLU A 30 -14.60 1.56 5.04
C GLU A 30 -14.11 2.53 6.12
N ARG A 31 -13.76 3.77 5.78
CA ARG A 31 -13.09 4.69 6.69
C ARG A 31 -14.02 5.69 7.34
N LYS A 32 -15.06 6.13 6.64
CA LYS A 32 -16.02 7.11 7.16
C LYS A 32 -17.24 6.45 7.76
N ASP A 33 -17.91 5.55 7.00
CA ASP A 33 -19.16 4.94 7.45
C ASP A 33 -18.94 3.84 8.50
N LEU A 34 -17.96 2.96 8.26
CA LEU A 34 -17.63 1.86 9.18
C LEU A 34 -16.56 2.24 10.22
N GLY A 35 -15.91 3.40 10.12
CA GLY A 35 -14.92 3.87 11.07
C GLY A 35 -13.65 3.02 11.16
N LEU A 36 -13.33 2.21 10.15
CA LEU A 36 -12.17 1.34 10.17
C LEU A 36 -10.88 2.16 9.98
N SER A 37 -9.89 1.95 10.83
CA SER A 37 -8.59 2.61 10.69
C SER A 37 -7.82 2.09 9.47
N GLY A 38 -7.21 3.00 8.69
CA GLY A 38 -6.42 2.64 7.51
C GLY A 38 -6.14 3.81 6.59
N GLY A 39 -5.36 3.53 5.54
CA GLY A 39 -5.13 4.43 4.41
C GLY A 39 -6.04 4.11 3.23
N LYS A 40 -5.69 4.66 2.08
CA LYS A 40 -6.44 4.52 0.80
C LYS A 40 -5.84 3.47 -0.14
N GLN A 41 -4.61 3.03 0.12
CA GLN A 41 -3.82 2.22 -0.82
C GLN A 41 -4.53 0.94 -1.23
N ASP A 42 -5.13 0.23 -0.28
CA ASP A 42 -5.72 -1.09 -0.51
C ASP A 42 -6.92 -1.03 -1.46
N GLN A 43 -7.75 0.02 -1.33
CA GLN A 43 -8.91 0.24 -2.18
C GLN A 43 -8.50 0.52 -3.62
N TYR A 44 -7.50 1.40 -3.82
CA TYR A 44 -6.97 1.72 -5.13
C TYR A 44 -6.25 0.52 -5.76
N ALA A 45 -5.43 -0.20 -5.00
CA ALA A 45 -4.77 -1.41 -5.48
C ALA A 45 -5.78 -2.48 -5.95
N ALA A 46 -6.86 -2.66 -5.18
CA ALA A 46 -7.91 -3.64 -5.52
C ALA A 46 -8.76 -3.25 -6.72
N ALA A 47 -8.99 -1.94 -6.93
CA ALA A 47 -9.81 -1.47 -8.06
C ALA A 47 -9.04 -1.49 -9.38
N PHE A 48 -7.78 -1.04 -9.37
CA PHE A 48 -6.93 -0.94 -10.57
C PHE A 48 -6.27 -2.26 -10.96
N GLY A 49 -5.97 -3.13 -9.99
CA GLY A 49 -5.23 -4.38 -10.24
C GLY A 49 -3.83 -4.17 -10.80
N GLY A 50 -3.10 -5.25 -11.02
CA GLY A 50 -1.76 -5.22 -11.63
C GLY A 50 -0.71 -4.50 -10.78
N PHE A 51 0.30 -3.95 -11.45
CA PHE A 51 1.40 -3.20 -10.82
C PHE A 51 1.21 -1.71 -11.02
N ASN A 52 1.13 -0.97 -9.93
CA ASN A 52 0.87 0.47 -9.96
C ASN A 52 1.86 1.24 -9.10
N TYR A 53 2.26 2.40 -9.58
CA TYR A 53 2.88 3.44 -8.77
C TYR A 53 1.82 4.48 -8.41
N MET A 54 1.53 4.64 -7.13
CA MET A 54 0.45 5.50 -6.66
C MET A 54 1.01 6.70 -5.90
N GLU A 55 0.50 7.88 -6.21
CA GLU A 55 0.83 9.13 -5.53
C GLU A 55 -0.40 9.65 -4.80
N PHE A 56 -0.28 9.80 -3.47
CA PHE A 56 -1.32 10.34 -2.61
C PHE A 56 -0.95 11.78 -2.27
N LEU A 57 -1.65 12.73 -2.86
CA LEU A 57 -1.36 14.15 -2.77
C LEU A 57 -2.32 14.85 -1.80
N LYS A 58 -2.14 16.16 -1.61
CA LYS A 58 -3.05 17.00 -0.83
C LYS A 58 -4.44 17.05 -1.50
N GLU A 59 -5.44 17.49 -0.76
CA GLU A 59 -6.83 17.67 -1.26
C GLU A 59 -7.45 16.35 -1.79
N ASP A 60 -7.08 15.24 -1.17
CA ASP A 60 -7.58 13.90 -1.54
C ASP A 60 -7.27 13.45 -2.97
N LEU A 61 -6.40 14.15 -3.68
CA LEU A 61 -5.99 13.79 -5.03
C LEU A 61 -5.11 12.51 -4.99
N VAL A 62 -5.48 11.54 -5.81
CA VAL A 62 -4.73 10.30 -6.00
C VAL A 62 -4.41 10.15 -7.49
N ILE A 63 -3.16 9.86 -7.79
CA ILE A 63 -2.71 9.55 -9.14
C ILE A 63 -2.25 8.10 -9.15
N VAL A 64 -2.84 7.29 -10.02
CA VAL A 64 -2.45 5.90 -10.23
C VAL A 64 -1.75 5.77 -11.57
N ASN A 65 -0.50 5.35 -11.55
CA ASN A 65 0.31 5.11 -12.74
C ASN A 65 0.51 3.60 -12.93
N PRO A 66 -0.24 2.94 -13.83
CA PRO A 66 -0.02 1.55 -14.16
C PRO A 66 1.38 1.34 -14.76
N LEU A 67 2.13 0.40 -14.22
CA LEU A 67 3.48 0.09 -14.67
C LEU A 67 3.44 -0.99 -15.75
N LYS A 68 4.01 -0.67 -16.91
CA LYS A 68 4.20 -1.64 -18.01
C LYS A 68 5.44 -2.48 -17.75
N ILE A 69 5.28 -3.56 -16.99
CA ILE A 69 6.37 -4.47 -16.64
C ILE A 69 6.44 -5.58 -17.67
N LYS A 70 7.66 -5.93 -18.11
CA LYS A 70 7.87 -7.06 -19.03
C LYS A 70 7.49 -8.37 -18.36
N ARG A 71 6.90 -9.29 -19.10
CA ARG A 71 6.40 -10.57 -18.61
C ARG A 71 7.45 -11.36 -17.83
N TRP A 72 8.67 -11.45 -18.34
CA TRP A 72 9.77 -12.18 -17.70
C TRP A 72 10.13 -11.62 -16.31
N ILE A 73 9.97 -10.28 -16.10
CA ILE A 73 10.21 -9.65 -14.78
C ILE A 73 9.11 -10.08 -13.80
N VAL A 74 7.86 -10.14 -14.26
CA VAL A 74 6.74 -10.63 -13.44
C VAL A 74 6.96 -12.07 -13.05
N ASP A 75 7.34 -12.92 -14.01
CA ASP A 75 7.59 -14.35 -13.78
C ASP A 75 8.73 -14.56 -12.78
N GLU A 76 9.82 -13.77 -12.87
CA GLU A 76 10.94 -13.82 -11.93
C GLU A 76 10.52 -13.35 -10.53
N LEU A 77 9.74 -12.29 -10.44
CA LEU A 77 9.21 -11.80 -9.16
C LEU A 77 8.30 -12.85 -8.52
N GLU A 78 7.36 -13.43 -9.28
CA GLU A 78 6.46 -14.48 -8.78
C GLU A 78 7.25 -15.71 -8.27
N ALA A 79 8.30 -16.11 -8.98
CA ALA A 79 9.16 -17.22 -8.58
C ALA A 79 10.01 -16.92 -7.33
N SER A 80 10.26 -15.63 -7.07
CA SER A 80 11.11 -15.18 -5.94
C SER A 80 10.34 -14.90 -4.66
N ILE A 81 9.01 -14.77 -4.73
CA ILE A 81 8.17 -14.46 -3.56
C ILE A 81 7.84 -15.75 -2.81
N VAL A 82 8.11 -15.75 -1.50
CA VAL A 82 7.66 -16.81 -0.58
C VAL A 82 6.60 -16.21 0.35
N LEU A 83 5.40 -16.79 0.32
CA LEU A 83 4.32 -16.43 1.23
C LEU A 83 4.36 -17.35 2.46
N TYR A 84 4.58 -16.78 3.64
CA TYR A 84 4.62 -17.50 4.90
C TYR A 84 3.50 -17.05 5.83
N PHE A 85 2.64 -17.97 6.25
CA PHE A 85 1.58 -17.69 7.23
C PHE A 85 2.12 -17.81 8.65
N THR A 86 2.04 -16.72 9.42
CA THR A 86 2.60 -16.65 10.79
C THR A 86 1.68 -17.25 11.87
N GLY A 87 0.51 -17.76 11.49
CA GLY A 87 -0.44 -18.37 12.43
C GLY A 87 -1.27 -17.36 13.26
N ALA A 88 -0.95 -16.08 13.21
CA ALA A 88 -1.64 -15.06 13.99
C ALA A 88 -2.10 -13.89 13.10
N SER A 89 -3.33 -13.43 13.31
CA SER A 89 -3.82 -12.17 12.72
C SER A 89 -3.46 -11.02 13.66
N ARG A 90 -2.91 -9.95 13.10
CA ARG A 90 -2.57 -8.72 13.84
C ARG A 90 -3.64 -7.65 13.61
N SER A 91 -3.94 -6.87 14.65
CA SER A 91 -4.77 -5.69 14.52
C SER A 91 -3.97 -4.57 13.86
N SER A 92 -4.13 -4.42 12.52
CA SER A 92 -3.51 -3.34 11.75
C SER A 92 -3.92 -1.96 12.27
N ALA A 93 -5.14 -1.83 12.81
CA ALA A 93 -5.66 -0.58 13.33
C ALA A 93 -4.79 0.02 14.44
N LYS A 94 -4.32 -0.82 15.39
CA LYS A 94 -3.44 -0.37 16.48
C LYS A 94 -2.12 0.19 15.92
N ILE A 95 -1.50 -0.54 15.00
CA ILE A 95 -0.23 -0.14 14.36
C ILE A 95 -0.38 1.20 13.62
N ILE A 96 -1.46 1.36 12.86
CA ILE A 96 -1.72 2.58 12.08
C ILE A 96 -1.94 3.78 13.01
N ASN A 97 -2.67 3.59 14.12
CA ASN A 97 -2.92 4.66 15.09
C ASN A 97 -1.62 5.09 15.79
N GLU A 98 -0.76 4.16 16.19
CA GLU A 98 0.56 4.45 16.76
C GLU A 98 1.45 5.23 15.78
N GLN A 99 1.48 4.84 14.51
CA GLN A 99 2.23 5.57 13.46
C GLN A 99 1.72 7.00 13.30
N LYS A 100 0.40 7.20 13.26
CA LYS A 100 -0.23 8.53 13.19
C LYS A 100 0.14 9.39 14.40
N GLU A 101 0.10 8.80 15.58
CA GLU A 101 0.40 9.50 16.83
C GLU A 101 1.86 9.93 16.89
N ASN A 102 2.81 9.05 16.57
CA ASN A 102 4.24 9.37 16.55
C ASN A 102 4.56 10.47 15.52
N THR A 103 3.92 10.43 14.37
CA THR A 103 4.10 11.45 13.34
C THR A 103 3.51 12.80 13.77
N SER A 104 2.32 12.80 14.37
CA SER A 104 1.65 14.04 14.84
C SER A 104 2.37 14.70 16.01
N LYS A 105 3.06 13.93 16.84
CA LYS A 105 3.90 14.43 17.94
C LYS A 105 5.25 15.00 17.46
N GLY A 106 5.54 14.97 16.16
CA GLY A 106 6.76 15.53 15.60
C GLY A 106 8.02 14.72 15.92
N ASN A 107 7.90 13.40 16.15
CA ASN A 107 9.06 12.55 16.34
C ASN A 107 9.95 12.56 15.09
N SER A 108 11.15 13.16 15.21
CA SER A 108 12.06 13.37 14.09
C SER A 108 12.53 12.06 13.46
N GLU A 109 12.74 11.01 14.23
CA GLU A 109 13.14 9.69 13.72
C GLU A 109 12.00 9.03 12.92
N ALA A 110 10.77 9.15 13.39
CA ALA A 110 9.60 8.62 12.67
C ALA A 110 9.36 9.38 11.35
N ILE A 111 9.54 10.71 11.36
CA ILE A 111 9.40 11.56 10.17
C ILE A 111 10.49 11.22 9.15
N GLU A 112 11.75 11.10 9.58
CA GLU A 112 12.86 10.71 8.69
C GLU A 112 12.63 9.30 8.11
N ALA A 113 12.20 8.34 8.93
CA ALA A 113 11.87 6.99 8.46
C ALA A 113 10.74 7.02 7.41
N MET A 114 9.75 7.90 7.56
CA MET A 114 8.68 8.10 6.57
C MET A 114 9.23 8.65 5.25
N HIS A 115 10.15 9.62 5.29
CA HIS A 115 10.81 10.12 4.08
C HIS A 115 11.61 9.04 3.36
N GLN A 116 12.33 8.19 4.11
CA GLN A 116 13.06 7.05 3.57
C GLN A 116 12.12 6.02 2.92
N ILE A 117 10.98 5.72 3.53
CA ILE A 117 9.97 4.82 2.95
C ILE A 117 9.39 5.42 1.66
N LYS A 118 9.11 6.72 1.65
CA LYS A 118 8.64 7.42 0.44
C LYS A 118 9.66 7.32 -0.69
N GLN A 119 10.94 7.56 -0.41
CA GLN A 119 12.01 7.42 -1.42
C GLN A 119 12.13 5.97 -1.89
N SER A 120 12.07 5.00 -0.97
CA SER A 120 12.08 3.57 -1.30
C SER A 120 11.00 3.16 -2.30
N ALA A 121 9.83 3.80 -2.29
CA ALA A 121 8.78 3.52 -3.27
C ALA A 121 9.19 3.93 -4.69
N VAL A 122 9.90 5.05 -4.84
CA VAL A 122 10.45 5.51 -6.14
C VAL A 122 11.53 4.55 -6.62
N ASP A 123 12.45 4.21 -5.73
CA ASP A 123 13.60 3.34 -6.07
C ASP A 123 13.11 1.93 -6.42
N MET A 124 12.13 1.41 -5.70
CA MET A 124 11.50 0.10 -5.95
C MET A 124 10.80 0.06 -7.31
N LYS A 125 10.07 1.14 -7.69
CA LYS A 125 9.50 1.28 -9.04
C LYS A 125 10.58 1.17 -10.10
N LEU A 126 11.70 1.88 -9.93
CA LEU A 126 12.80 1.88 -10.90
C LEU A 126 13.50 0.53 -10.99
N ALA A 127 13.75 -0.14 -9.85
CA ALA A 127 14.31 -1.49 -9.80
C ALA A 127 13.40 -2.49 -10.54
N LEU A 128 12.08 -2.44 -10.27
CA LEU A 128 11.11 -3.32 -10.91
C LEU A 128 11.03 -3.10 -12.44
N LEU A 129 11.00 -1.85 -12.90
CA LEU A 129 10.97 -1.54 -14.33
C LEU A 129 12.24 -1.98 -15.08
N LYS A 130 13.38 -2.02 -14.39
CA LYS A 130 14.66 -2.52 -14.94
C LYS A 130 14.79 -4.05 -14.86
N GLY A 131 13.98 -4.72 -14.02
CA GLY A 131 14.13 -6.15 -13.72
C GLY A 131 15.29 -6.43 -12.76
N ASP A 132 15.70 -5.45 -11.96
CA ASP A 132 16.74 -5.62 -10.94
C ASP A 132 16.12 -6.17 -9.65
N MET A 133 15.93 -7.50 -9.61
CA MET A 133 15.32 -8.17 -8.46
C MET A 133 16.18 -8.11 -7.21
N HIS A 134 17.51 -8.03 -7.36
CA HIS A 134 18.42 -7.89 -6.21
C HIS A 134 18.23 -6.53 -5.53
N ALA A 135 18.27 -5.44 -6.30
CA ALA A 135 18.00 -4.11 -5.79
C ALA A 135 16.57 -4.01 -5.20
N PHE A 136 15.58 -4.63 -5.85
CA PHE A 136 14.20 -4.68 -5.36
C PHE A 136 14.13 -5.32 -3.96
N ALA A 137 14.77 -6.48 -3.75
CA ALA A 137 14.80 -7.18 -2.47
C ALA A 137 15.53 -6.36 -1.37
N GLU A 138 16.67 -5.74 -1.71
CA GLU A 138 17.39 -4.86 -0.77
C GLU A 138 16.54 -3.67 -0.32
N ILE A 139 15.83 -3.01 -1.26
CA ILE A 139 14.97 -1.87 -0.96
C ILE A 139 13.82 -2.31 -0.06
N LEU A 140 13.22 -3.46 -0.32
CA LEU A 140 12.17 -4.04 0.51
C LEU A 140 12.65 -4.27 1.95
N GLY A 141 13.86 -4.83 2.10
CA GLY A 141 14.50 -5.04 3.41
C GLY A 141 14.75 -3.72 4.17
N LYS A 142 15.29 -2.71 3.49
CA LYS A 142 15.48 -1.35 4.05
C LYS A 142 14.15 -0.72 4.45
N GLY A 143 13.13 -0.85 3.62
CA GLY A 143 11.77 -0.38 3.91
C GLY A 143 11.19 -1.00 5.17
N TRP A 144 11.41 -2.30 5.39
CA TRP A 144 11.02 -2.99 6.62
C TRP A 144 11.71 -2.43 7.87
N VAL A 145 13.01 -2.17 7.79
CA VAL A 145 13.78 -1.55 8.91
C VAL A 145 13.21 -0.17 9.23
N ASN A 146 12.98 0.67 8.23
CA ASN A 146 12.42 2.01 8.41
C ASN A 146 10.98 1.96 8.94
N LYS A 147 10.17 1.01 8.49
CA LYS A 147 8.82 0.82 9.00
C LYS A 147 8.80 0.49 10.50
N LYS A 148 9.77 -0.27 10.98
CA LYS A 148 9.93 -0.55 12.42
C LYS A 148 10.27 0.71 13.23
N LYS A 149 11.05 1.64 12.69
CA LYS A 149 11.37 2.91 13.35
C LYS A 149 10.17 3.85 13.52
N MET A 150 9.16 3.72 12.67
CA MET A 150 7.91 4.48 12.81
C MET A 150 7.00 3.96 13.93
N GLN A 151 7.27 2.77 14.43
CA GLN A 151 6.53 2.13 15.51
C GLN A 151 7.37 2.25 16.79
N MET A 152 6.73 2.48 17.94
CA MET A 152 7.42 2.34 19.22
C MET A 152 7.95 0.90 19.35
N PRO A 153 9.07 0.67 20.09
CA PRO A 153 9.69 -0.63 20.14
C PRO A 153 8.69 -1.69 20.56
N PHE A 154 8.33 -2.55 19.61
CA PHE A 154 7.62 -3.78 19.92
C PHE A 154 8.64 -4.76 20.53
N PRO A 155 8.36 -5.36 21.68
CA PRO A 155 9.00 -6.61 21.99
C PRO A 155 8.53 -7.62 20.94
N ILE A 156 9.42 -7.96 20.01
CA ILE A 156 9.23 -9.13 19.15
C ILE A 156 9.53 -10.32 20.03
N PRO A 157 8.59 -11.27 20.17
CA PRO A 157 8.92 -12.52 20.83
C PRO A 157 9.97 -13.29 20.08
#